data_8a5e829a117a27cd6ee5aca2a174759c
#
_entry.id   8a5e829a117a27cd6ee5aca2a174759c
#
_cell.length_a   1.000
_cell.length_b   1.000
_cell.length_c   1.000
_cell.angle_alpha   90.00
_cell.angle_beta   90.00
_cell.angle_gamma   90.00
#
_symmetry.space_group_name_H-M   'P 1'
#
loop_
_entity.id
_entity.type
_entity.pdbx_description
1 polymer ?
#
loop_
_entity_poly.entity_id
_entity_poly.type
_entity_poly.pdbx_seq_one_letter_code
_entity_poly.pdbx_strand_id
1 'polypeptide(L)'
;YMSDEQVQHFHQILRDWKDKLMGEVDTTVGHLKTDAEAYADPLDRAAQEEGFNLELRTRDRERKLIKKIEEALDWINEGVYGYCEDCGAEIGVRRLEARPTAAKCIDCKTFSEIRERQRGE
;
A
#
# COMPACT_ATOMS: atom_id res chain seq x y z
N TYR A 1 -16.33 -17.36 0.44
CA TYR A 1 -17.27 -17.26 -0.67
C TYR A 1 -16.59 -17.29 -2.04
N MET A 2 -15.33 -16.96 -2.08
CA MET A 2 -14.54 -17.04 -3.30
C MET A 2 -14.08 -18.47 -3.56
N SER A 3 -14.01 -18.86 -4.84
CA SER A 3 -13.42 -20.14 -5.23
C SER A 3 -11.91 -20.12 -5.02
N ASP A 4 -11.30 -21.31 -4.97
CA ASP A 4 -9.84 -21.42 -4.85
C ASP A 4 -9.13 -20.69 -6.00
N GLU A 5 -9.70 -20.74 -7.20
CA GLU A 5 -9.16 -20.03 -8.37
C GLU A 5 -9.18 -18.51 -8.19
N GLN A 6 -10.26 -17.96 -7.63
CA GLN A 6 -10.38 -16.54 -7.32
C GLN A 6 -9.37 -16.12 -6.25
N VAL A 7 -9.21 -16.90 -5.20
CA VAL A 7 -8.23 -16.65 -4.15
C VAL A 7 -6.80 -16.66 -4.74
N GLN A 8 -6.49 -17.62 -5.60
CA GLN A 8 -5.20 -17.69 -6.28
C GLN A 8 -4.97 -16.48 -7.19
N HIS A 9 -6.01 -16.00 -7.88
CA HIS A 9 -5.95 -14.80 -8.70
C HIS A 9 -5.52 -13.58 -7.87
N PHE A 10 -6.17 -13.35 -6.74
CA PHE A 10 -5.81 -12.23 -5.85
C PHE A 10 -4.44 -12.42 -5.20
N HIS A 11 -4.08 -13.63 -4.85
CA HIS A 11 -2.76 -13.95 -4.31
C HIS A 11 -1.67 -13.55 -5.32
N GLN A 12 -1.84 -13.89 -6.58
CA GLN A 12 -0.88 -13.55 -7.63
C GLN A 12 -0.80 -12.04 -7.85
N ILE A 13 -1.93 -11.35 -7.90
CA ILE A 13 -1.98 -9.89 -8.05
C ILE A 13 -1.20 -9.22 -6.90
N LEU A 14 -1.44 -9.65 -5.67
CA LEU A 14 -0.80 -9.09 -4.48
C LEU A 14 0.71 -9.33 -4.49
N ARG A 15 1.15 -10.53 -4.86
CA ARG A 15 2.57 -10.85 -4.96
C ARG A 15 3.28 -10.05 -6.02
N ASP A 16 2.70 -9.95 -7.21
CA ASP A 16 3.29 -9.18 -8.31
C ASP A 16 3.39 -7.70 -7.96
N TRP A 17 2.36 -7.16 -7.33
CA TRP A 17 2.35 -5.78 -6.87
C TRP A 17 3.40 -5.54 -5.79
N LYS A 18 3.50 -6.43 -4.81
CA LYS A 18 4.53 -6.35 -3.77
C LYS A 18 5.94 -6.35 -4.37
N ASP A 19 6.23 -7.27 -5.28
CA ASP A 19 7.54 -7.39 -5.92
C ASP A 19 7.88 -6.12 -6.70
N LYS A 20 6.92 -5.56 -7.42
CA LYS A 20 7.08 -4.30 -8.14
C LYS A 20 7.39 -3.15 -7.20
N LEU A 21 6.65 -3.01 -6.11
CA LEU A 21 6.87 -1.95 -5.12
C LEU A 21 8.22 -2.08 -4.42
N MET A 22 8.63 -3.29 -4.09
CA MET A 22 9.94 -3.53 -3.49
C MET A 22 11.07 -3.12 -4.42
N GLY A 23 10.94 -3.40 -5.72
CA GLY A 23 11.89 -2.94 -6.73
C GLY A 23 11.95 -1.42 -6.84
N GLU A 24 10.81 -0.74 -6.80
CA GLU A 24 10.73 0.73 -6.83
C GLU A 24 11.37 1.36 -5.58
N VAL A 25 11.14 0.81 -4.39
CA VAL A 25 11.75 1.27 -3.14
C VAL A 25 13.28 1.14 -3.22
N ASP A 26 13.79 0.01 -3.66
CA ASP A 26 15.23 -0.22 -3.79
C ASP A 26 15.86 0.77 -4.80
N THR A 27 15.21 1.04 -5.90
CA THR A 27 15.64 2.01 -6.91
C THR A 27 15.68 3.42 -6.32
N THR A 28 14.66 3.84 -5.57
CA THR A 28 14.59 5.14 -4.91
C THR A 28 15.74 5.32 -3.92
N VAL A 29 16.02 4.33 -3.10
CA VAL A 29 17.14 4.36 -2.14
C VAL A 29 18.48 4.51 -2.86
N GLY A 30 18.70 3.74 -3.91
CA GLY A 30 19.92 3.82 -4.72
C GLY A 30 20.10 5.19 -5.36
N HIS A 31 19.03 5.77 -5.88
CA HIS A 31 19.00 7.09 -6.50
C HIS A 31 19.33 8.20 -5.48
N LEU A 32 18.72 8.17 -4.30
CA LEU A 32 19.01 9.12 -3.22
C LEU A 32 20.48 9.10 -2.82
N LYS A 33 21.06 7.90 -2.68
CA LYS A 33 22.46 7.73 -2.31
C LYS A 33 23.40 8.28 -3.38
N THR A 34 23.14 8.02 -4.63
CA THR A 34 23.95 8.50 -5.75
C THR A 34 23.88 10.02 -5.86
N ASP A 35 22.69 10.60 -5.76
CA ASP A 35 22.51 12.06 -5.83
C ASP A 35 23.21 12.78 -4.67
N ALA A 36 23.18 12.23 -3.46
CA ALA A 36 23.86 12.80 -2.30
C ALA A 36 25.37 12.94 -2.52
N GLU A 37 25.97 12.08 -3.32
CA GLU A 37 27.39 12.11 -3.63
C GLU A 37 27.74 13.10 -4.76
N ALA A 38 26.77 13.46 -5.61
CA ALA A 38 27.00 14.22 -6.84
C ALA A 38 26.99 15.74 -6.66
N TYR A 39 26.36 16.29 -5.61
CA TYR A 39 26.17 17.74 -5.47
C TYR A 39 27.04 18.35 -4.37
N ALA A 40 27.83 19.36 -4.76
CA ALA A 40 28.73 20.10 -3.87
C ALA A 40 28.33 21.57 -3.67
N ASP A 41 27.45 22.14 -4.53
CA ASP A 41 27.00 23.54 -4.47
C ASP A 41 25.86 23.70 -3.43
N PRO A 42 25.92 24.70 -2.51
CA PRO A 42 24.88 24.93 -1.52
C PRO A 42 23.48 25.19 -2.08
N LEU A 43 23.34 25.84 -3.23
CA LEU A 43 22.05 26.07 -3.88
C LEU A 43 21.49 24.77 -4.46
N ASP A 44 22.35 23.97 -5.06
CA ASP A 44 21.97 22.66 -5.56
C ASP A 44 21.59 21.72 -4.42
N ARG A 45 22.26 21.85 -3.25
CA ARG A 45 21.89 21.11 -2.05
C ARG A 45 20.49 21.43 -1.55
N ALA A 46 20.09 22.70 -1.53
CA ALA A 46 18.75 23.10 -1.08
C ALA A 46 17.66 22.49 -1.98
N ALA A 47 17.81 22.57 -3.29
CA ALA A 47 16.91 21.95 -4.25
C ALA A 47 16.88 20.42 -4.12
N GLN A 48 18.05 19.82 -3.89
CA GLN A 48 18.19 18.38 -3.70
C GLN A 48 17.51 17.90 -2.41
N GLU A 49 17.62 18.67 -1.32
CA GLU A 49 16.95 18.34 -0.04
C GLU A 49 15.43 18.31 -0.19
N GLU A 50 14.84 19.25 -0.94
CA GLU A 50 13.42 19.21 -1.28
C GLU A 50 13.05 17.96 -2.08
N GLY A 51 13.88 17.62 -3.08
CA GLY A 51 13.71 16.39 -3.86
C GLY A 51 13.81 15.15 -3.00
N PHE A 52 14.77 15.08 -2.07
CA PHE A 52 14.92 13.99 -1.13
C PHE A 52 13.69 13.86 -0.22
N ASN A 53 13.14 14.96 0.28
CA ASN A 53 11.94 14.94 1.11
C ASN A 53 10.75 14.36 0.36
N LEU A 54 10.56 14.72 -0.91
CA LEU A 54 9.50 14.17 -1.74
C LEU A 54 9.69 12.67 -2.00
N GLU A 55 10.91 12.25 -2.30
CA GLU A 55 11.26 10.84 -2.54
C GLU A 55 11.09 10.00 -1.26
N LEU A 56 11.50 10.53 -0.10
CA LEU A 56 11.31 9.86 1.19
C LEU A 56 9.83 9.69 1.54
N ARG A 57 8.99 10.68 1.25
CA ARG A 57 7.54 10.57 1.44
C ARG A 57 6.93 9.50 0.55
N THR A 58 7.37 9.44 -0.71
CA THR A 58 6.94 8.39 -1.65
C THR A 58 7.36 7.02 -1.14
N ARG A 59 8.59 6.88 -0.68
CA ARG A 59 9.11 5.64 -0.09
C ARG A 59 8.31 5.20 1.13
N ASP A 60 7.98 6.13 2.03
CA ASP A 60 7.18 5.83 3.21
C ASP A 60 5.78 5.36 2.83
N ARG A 61 5.16 5.97 1.82
CA ARG A 61 3.87 5.56 1.28
C ARG A 61 3.94 4.16 0.70
N GLU A 62 4.99 3.87 -0.07
CA GLU A 62 5.22 2.55 -0.66
C GLU A 62 5.42 1.48 0.41
N ARG A 63 6.19 1.77 1.46
CA ARG A 63 6.39 0.85 2.59
C ARG A 63 5.09 0.52 3.31
N LYS A 64 4.26 1.53 3.56
CA LYS A 64 2.94 1.32 4.18
C LYS A 64 2.04 0.46 3.31
N LEU A 65 2.09 0.66 2.00
CA LEU A 65 1.35 -0.14 1.04
C LEU A 65 1.84 -1.59 1.00
N ILE A 66 3.16 -1.79 0.99
CA ILE A 66 3.76 -3.13 1.06
C ILE A 66 3.29 -3.86 2.32
N LYS A 67 3.25 -3.18 3.46
CA LYS A 67 2.75 -3.76 4.70
C LYS A 67 1.29 -4.20 4.59
N LYS A 68 0.45 -3.39 3.97
CA LYS A 68 -0.95 -3.75 3.71
C LYS A 68 -1.09 -4.96 2.79
N ILE A 69 -0.22 -5.04 1.77
CA ILE A 69 -0.18 -6.19 0.86
C ILE A 69 0.22 -7.46 1.64
N GLU A 70 1.22 -7.39 2.48
CA GLU A 70 1.66 -8.50 3.33
C GLU A 70 0.53 -8.97 4.27
N GLU A 71 -0.20 -8.04 4.87
CA GLU A 71 -1.36 -8.36 5.70
C GLU A 71 -2.44 -9.08 4.89
N ALA A 72 -2.71 -8.63 3.66
CA ALA A 72 -3.68 -9.28 2.78
C ALA A 72 -3.24 -10.71 2.40
N LEU A 73 -1.96 -10.92 2.14
CA LEU A 73 -1.40 -12.24 1.87
C LEU A 73 -1.54 -13.17 3.09
N ASP A 74 -1.35 -12.64 4.29
CA ASP A 74 -1.56 -13.39 5.54
C ASP A 74 -3.03 -13.81 5.67
N TRP A 75 -3.98 -12.92 5.35
CA TRP A 75 -5.41 -13.27 5.36
C TRP A 75 -5.76 -14.39 4.38
N ILE A 76 -5.12 -14.43 3.22
CA ILE A 76 -5.28 -15.53 2.26
C ILE A 76 -4.80 -16.83 2.90
N ASN A 77 -3.63 -16.83 3.53
CA ASN A 77 -3.08 -18.01 4.21
C ASN A 77 -3.95 -18.48 5.38
N GLU A 78 -4.60 -17.55 6.08
CA GLU A 78 -5.51 -17.85 7.19
C GLU A 78 -6.93 -18.21 6.74
N GLY A 79 -7.25 -18.04 5.47
CA GLY A 79 -8.58 -18.33 4.91
C GLY A 79 -9.64 -17.28 5.23
N VAL A 80 -9.24 -16.07 5.60
CA VAL A 80 -10.14 -14.96 5.97
C VAL A 80 -10.13 -13.81 4.97
N TYR A 81 -9.41 -13.93 3.89
CA TYR A 81 -9.33 -12.90 2.86
C TYR A 81 -10.70 -12.64 2.21
N GLY A 82 -11.03 -11.38 2.00
CA GLY A 82 -12.29 -10.98 1.36
C GLY A 82 -13.45 -10.73 2.32
N TYR A 83 -13.20 -10.82 3.62
CA TYR A 83 -14.20 -10.53 4.66
C TYR A 83 -13.84 -9.23 5.38
N CYS A 84 -14.87 -8.42 5.69
CA CYS A 84 -14.68 -7.17 6.41
C CYS A 84 -14.16 -7.44 7.83
N GLU A 85 -13.10 -6.74 8.24
CA GLU A 85 -12.53 -6.87 9.58
C GLU A 85 -13.44 -6.35 10.69
N ASP A 86 -14.37 -5.45 10.37
CA ASP A 86 -15.28 -4.83 11.35
C ASP A 86 -16.58 -5.61 11.53
N CYS A 87 -17.23 -6.03 10.44
CA CYS A 87 -18.54 -6.66 10.50
C CYS A 87 -18.58 -8.12 10.03
N GLY A 88 -17.49 -8.62 9.46
CA GLY A 88 -17.40 -9.99 8.95
C GLY A 88 -18.14 -10.27 7.65
N ALA A 89 -18.77 -9.27 7.05
CA ALA A 89 -19.46 -9.43 5.78
C ALA A 89 -18.48 -9.59 4.61
N GLU A 90 -18.94 -10.20 3.53
CA GLU A 90 -18.17 -10.30 2.30
C GLU A 90 -17.90 -8.92 1.71
N ILE A 91 -16.64 -8.63 1.40
CA ILE A 91 -16.25 -7.35 0.80
C ILE A 91 -16.76 -7.25 -0.64
N GLY A 92 -16.74 -8.35 -1.37
CA GLY A 92 -17.14 -8.41 -2.76
C GLY A 92 -15.95 -8.40 -3.72
N VAL A 93 -16.05 -9.23 -4.75
CA VAL A 93 -14.97 -9.45 -5.73
C VAL A 93 -14.66 -8.17 -6.50
N ARG A 94 -15.67 -7.39 -6.88
CA ARG A 94 -15.46 -6.13 -7.62
C ARG A 94 -14.65 -5.11 -6.83
N ARG A 95 -14.92 -4.99 -5.53
CA ARG A 95 -14.17 -4.10 -4.66
C ARG A 95 -12.73 -4.57 -4.49
N LEU A 96 -12.53 -5.89 -4.36
CA LEU A 96 -11.20 -6.49 -4.27
C LEU A 96 -10.42 -6.33 -5.58
N GLU A 97 -11.07 -6.41 -6.72
CA GLU A 97 -10.44 -6.15 -8.02
C GLU A 97 -9.91 -4.70 -8.09
N ALA A 98 -10.69 -3.73 -7.60
CA ALA A 98 -10.29 -2.34 -7.57
C ALA A 98 -9.23 -2.07 -6.49
N ARG A 99 -9.32 -2.75 -5.35
CA ARG A 99 -8.42 -2.58 -4.21
C ARG A 99 -8.17 -3.92 -3.53
N PRO A 100 -7.16 -4.68 -3.99
CA PRO A 100 -6.90 -6.03 -3.44
C PRO A 100 -6.53 -6.05 -1.95
N THR A 101 -6.09 -4.92 -1.38
CA THR A 101 -5.77 -4.78 0.03
C THR A 101 -6.96 -4.35 0.90
N ALA A 102 -8.16 -4.27 0.35
CA ALA A 102 -9.34 -3.83 1.09
C ALA A 102 -9.60 -4.75 2.29
N ALA A 103 -9.73 -4.14 3.47
CA ALA A 103 -9.98 -4.83 4.73
C ALA A 103 -11.38 -4.58 5.26
N LYS A 104 -12.12 -3.62 4.69
CA LYS A 104 -13.45 -3.22 5.11
C LYS A 104 -14.42 -3.22 3.94
N CYS A 105 -15.69 -3.62 4.21
CA CYS A 105 -16.76 -3.44 3.24
C CYS A 105 -17.04 -1.94 3.04
N ILE A 106 -17.77 -1.60 1.98
CA ILE A 106 -18.04 -0.21 1.65
C ILE A 106 -18.74 0.54 2.78
N ASP A 107 -19.67 -0.10 3.47
CA ASP A 107 -20.42 0.50 4.57
C ASP A 107 -19.52 0.82 5.77
N CYS A 108 -18.69 -0.14 6.19
CA CYS A 108 -17.76 0.07 7.31
C CYS A 108 -16.68 1.10 6.97
N LYS A 109 -16.24 1.14 5.73
CA LYS A 109 -15.30 2.16 5.24
C LYS A 109 -15.92 3.56 5.32
N THR A 110 -17.16 3.70 4.88
CA THR A 110 -17.91 4.96 4.93
C THR A 110 -18.09 5.42 6.37
N PHE A 111 -18.49 4.52 7.29
CA PHE A 111 -18.61 4.84 8.71
C PHE A 111 -17.29 5.31 9.32
N SER A 112 -16.19 4.66 8.98
CA SER A 112 -14.86 5.04 9.43
C SER A 112 -14.50 6.46 9.01
N GLU A 113 -14.75 6.80 7.75
CA GLU A 113 -14.51 8.13 7.19
C GLU A 113 -15.37 9.21 7.85
N ILE A 114 -16.65 8.92 8.12
CA ILE A 114 -17.55 9.84 8.82
C ILE A 114 -17.03 10.11 10.24
N ARG A 115 -16.61 9.08 10.97
CA ARG A 115 -16.05 9.25 12.32
C ARG A 115 -14.80 10.11 12.32
N GLU A 116 -13.92 9.92 11.35
CA GLU A 116 -12.71 10.72 11.21
C GLU A 116 -13.05 12.20 10.99
N ARG A 117 -14.03 12.50 10.14
CA ARG A 117 -14.51 13.87 9.91
C ARG A 117 -15.09 14.50 11.15
N GLN A 118 -15.87 13.75 11.93
CA GLN A 118 -16.48 14.24 13.18
C GLN A 118 -15.44 14.56 14.25
N ARG A 119 -14.30 13.87 14.23
CA ARG A 119 -13.18 14.15 15.13
C ARG A 119 -12.32 15.33 14.69
N GLY A 120 -12.59 15.91 13.53
CA GLY A 120 -11.80 16.99 12.96
C GLY A 120 -10.42 16.57 12.45
N GLU A 121 -10.30 15.30 12.14
CA GLU A 121 -9.05 14.69 11.62
C GLU A 121 -8.97 14.66 10.11
#